data_52c87d9575b6d495383c0f3e7510ae53
#
_entry.id   52c87d9575b6d495383c0f3e7510ae53
#
_cell.length_a   1.000
_cell.length_b   1.000
_cell.length_c   1.000
_cell.angle_alpha   90.00
_cell.angle_beta   90.00
_cell.angle_gamma   90.00
#
_symmetry.space_group_name_H-M   'P 1'
#
loop_
_entity.id
_entity.type
_entity.pdbx_description
1 polymer ?
#
loop_
_entity_poly.entity_id
_entity_poly.type
_entity_poly.pdbx_seq_one_letter_code
_entity_poly.pdbx_strand_id
1 'polypeptide(L)'
;MRILVAWDDPEQADLMSLYLGAEGNIIKACLTSEEFAAENVLGKWDVVLLAMTFPKTIDDGYQHFLRQQKLMPGIPVVMACRQGEMLNLPRFMTQGLKAYLIRDDNGDFIFLALTSLESAVAAGRAEEAKKLATLLRDEMDGVRRMQESIIPKGLTPPPGYAMTARYEPAQVQVVGEMPVVMAGGDYYDLFLPDKNQLALMVGDASGHGLKACMSIMAMHTLIRMFTGARYRETASFVGEINQRLCENSIVQSGGGFITLFYTAIDTENHEMHWTSAGHPLALIQDMKTNQVVPIGTDDETGLPLGIYPDVVYTSSSVPIPPGSRILIYSDGLTDALPPQSGLSSELAFGTQGLVKTLQECNNLDIEQTLNQLFAKTSEYTGGTGRHDDTSVVLLERFSS
;
A
#
# COMPACT_ATOMS: atom_id res chain seq x y z
N MET A 1 29.47 18.85 -1.28
CA MET A 1 29.80 17.56 -0.62
C MET A 1 30.89 17.74 0.45
N ARG A 2 30.98 16.79 1.39
CA ARG A 2 32.08 16.70 2.35
C ARG A 2 32.96 15.50 1.94
N ILE A 3 34.18 15.77 1.55
CA ILE A 3 35.08 14.79 0.96
C ILE A 3 36.28 14.57 1.88
N LEU A 4 36.47 13.34 2.33
CA LEU A 4 37.65 12.93 3.08
C LEU A 4 38.67 12.33 2.10
N VAL A 5 39.85 12.90 2.04
CA VAL A 5 40.91 12.46 1.15
C VAL A 5 42.05 11.84 1.97
N ALA A 6 42.39 10.60 1.71
CA ALA A 6 43.53 9.91 2.29
C ALA A 6 44.59 9.70 1.19
N TRP A 7 45.69 10.41 1.26
CA TRP A 7 46.64 10.51 0.16
C TRP A 7 48.09 10.32 0.59
N ASP A 8 48.88 9.75 -0.29
CA ASP A 8 50.27 9.38 -0.03
C ASP A 8 51.28 10.40 -0.62
N ASP A 9 50.82 11.42 -1.31
CA ASP A 9 51.63 12.49 -1.94
C ASP A 9 51.11 13.86 -1.48
N PRO A 10 51.88 14.66 -0.70
CA PRO A 10 51.47 15.95 -0.18
C PRO A 10 51.14 16.99 -1.27
N GLU A 11 51.91 17.04 -2.35
CA GLU A 11 51.72 18.05 -3.41
C GLU A 11 50.41 17.77 -4.16
N GLN A 12 50.14 16.51 -4.46
CA GLN A 12 48.86 16.13 -5.09
C GLN A 12 47.67 16.32 -4.09
N ALA A 13 47.86 16.10 -2.81
CA ALA A 13 46.80 16.31 -1.80
C ALA A 13 46.43 17.81 -1.71
N ASP A 14 47.37 18.69 -1.74
CA ASP A 14 47.15 20.15 -1.71
C ASP A 14 46.44 20.61 -3.01
N LEU A 15 46.88 20.13 -4.18
CA LEU A 15 46.24 20.43 -5.45
C LEU A 15 44.79 19.92 -5.54
N MET A 16 44.53 18.70 -5.05
CA MET A 16 43.15 18.16 -4.94
C MET A 16 42.29 19.00 -3.98
N SER A 17 42.84 19.39 -2.84
CA SER A 17 42.12 20.22 -1.88
C SER A 17 41.70 21.56 -2.48
N LEU A 18 42.57 22.18 -3.28
CA LEU A 18 42.28 23.42 -4.00
C LEU A 18 41.22 23.22 -5.08
N TYR A 19 41.39 22.21 -5.94
CA TYR A 19 40.52 21.98 -7.09
C TYR A 19 39.13 21.51 -6.66
N LEU A 20 39.04 20.47 -5.82
CA LEU A 20 37.77 19.93 -5.34
C LEU A 20 37.02 20.93 -4.44
N GLY A 21 37.74 21.82 -3.73
CA GLY A 21 37.15 22.87 -2.90
C GLY A 21 36.57 24.05 -3.67
N ALA A 22 36.99 24.27 -4.94
CA ALA A 22 36.58 25.41 -5.75
C ALA A 22 35.06 25.51 -6.01
N GLU A 23 34.34 24.38 -5.97
CA GLU A 23 32.89 24.31 -6.15
C GLU A 23 32.09 24.32 -4.83
N GLY A 24 32.71 24.82 -3.76
CA GLY A 24 32.03 24.91 -2.44
C GLY A 24 31.98 23.60 -1.65
N ASN A 25 32.74 22.58 -2.04
CA ASN A 25 32.90 21.36 -1.28
C ASN A 25 33.80 21.56 -0.06
N ILE A 26 33.55 20.81 0.99
CA ILE A 26 34.38 20.78 2.20
C ILE A 26 35.36 19.61 2.08
N ILE A 27 36.64 19.90 2.00
CA ILE A 27 37.69 18.90 1.80
C ILE A 27 38.54 18.81 3.08
N LYS A 28 38.84 17.59 3.48
CA LYS A 28 39.88 17.32 4.46
C LYS A 28 40.85 16.30 3.89
N ALA A 29 42.06 16.74 3.62
CA ALA A 29 43.15 15.85 3.24
C ALA A 29 43.89 15.33 4.48
N CYS A 30 44.22 14.06 4.48
CA CYS A 30 44.97 13.34 5.48
C CYS A 30 46.17 12.68 4.84
N LEU A 31 47.34 12.88 5.40
CA LEU A 31 48.62 12.37 4.90
C LEU A 31 49.12 11.21 5.80
N THR A 32 48.55 11.04 6.98
CA THR A 32 48.90 10.00 7.93
C THR A 32 47.72 9.13 8.33
N SER A 33 47.99 7.92 8.76
CA SER A 33 46.99 6.98 9.28
C SER A 33 46.23 7.51 10.49
N GLU A 34 46.93 8.26 11.35
CA GLU A 34 46.40 8.86 12.59
C GLU A 34 45.38 9.96 12.27
N GLU A 35 45.74 10.87 11.35
CA GLU A 35 44.85 11.93 10.88
C GLU A 35 43.60 11.34 10.25
N PHE A 36 43.76 10.38 9.32
CA PHE A 36 42.64 9.72 8.66
C PHE A 36 41.72 9.02 9.65
N ALA A 37 42.29 8.32 10.65
CA ALA A 37 41.48 7.64 11.66
C ALA A 37 40.71 8.64 12.57
N ALA A 38 41.32 9.77 12.94
CA ALA A 38 40.68 10.79 13.75
C ALA A 38 39.54 11.47 13.00
N GLU A 39 39.77 11.90 11.77
CA GLU A 39 38.76 12.58 10.94
C GLU A 39 37.61 11.65 10.55
N ASN A 40 37.89 10.38 10.36
CA ASN A 40 36.86 9.38 10.04
C ASN A 40 35.84 9.17 11.16
N VAL A 41 36.24 9.38 12.42
CA VAL A 41 35.36 9.29 13.59
C VAL A 41 34.61 10.59 13.86
N LEU A 42 35.27 11.75 13.62
CA LEU A 42 34.75 13.06 13.97
C LEU A 42 33.86 13.69 12.88
N GLY A 43 34.10 13.34 11.62
CA GLY A 43 33.46 14.00 10.48
C GLY A 43 32.22 13.28 9.96
N LYS A 44 31.26 14.07 9.46
CA LYS A 44 30.17 13.57 8.61
C LYS A 44 30.61 13.72 7.16
N TRP A 45 31.14 12.67 6.58
CA TRP A 45 31.66 12.64 5.22
C TRP A 45 30.60 12.08 4.24
N ASP A 46 30.53 12.63 3.04
CA ASP A 46 29.66 12.11 1.97
C ASP A 46 30.39 11.03 1.14
N VAL A 47 31.72 11.13 1.04
CA VAL A 47 32.56 10.21 0.26
C VAL A 47 34.01 10.23 0.76
N VAL A 48 34.69 9.11 0.59
CA VAL A 48 36.13 8.99 0.86
C VAL A 48 36.88 8.76 -0.45
N LEU A 49 37.88 9.58 -0.73
CA LEU A 49 38.88 9.35 -1.78
C LEU A 49 40.13 8.78 -1.14
N LEU A 50 40.46 7.53 -1.45
CA LEU A 50 41.55 6.79 -0.82
C LEU A 50 42.60 6.39 -1.86
N ALA A 51 43.82 6.82 -1.69
CA ALA A 51 44.95 6.32 -2.52
C ALA A 51 45.22 4.85 -2.14
N MET A 52 45.39 3.98 -3.14
CA MET A 52 45.59 2.55 -2.93
C MET A 52 46.82 2.23 -2.05
N THR A 53 47.84 3.09 -2.13
CA THR A 53 49.12 2.99 -1.38
C THR A 53 49.15 3.81 -0.10
N PHE A 54 48.01 4.37 0.33
CA PHE A 54 47.96 5.21 1.53
C PHE A 54 48.21 4.41 2.83
N PRO A 55 49.08 4.86 3.75
CA PRO A 55 50.00 5.99 3.63
C PRO A 55 51.28 5.66 2.89
N LYS A 56 51.66 4.38 2.70
CA LYS A 56 52.91 3.99 2.08
C LYS A 56 52.85 2.76 1.16
N THR A 57 51.99 1.77 1.50
CA THR A 57 51.92 0.49 0.78
C THR A 57 50.49 0.12 0.41
N ILE A 58 50.35 -0.78 -0.58
CA ILE A 58 49.06 -1.32 -0.98
C ILE A 58 48.37 -2.06 0.17
N ASP A 59 49.15 -2.75 1.01
CA ASP A 59 48.56 -3.45 2.17
C ASP A 59 48.05 -2.48 3.23
N ASP A 60 48.72 -1.35 3.46
CA ASP A 60 48.19 -0.27 4.32
C ASP A 60 46.89 0.27 3.79
N GLY A 61 46.84 0.64 2.50
CA GLY A 61 45.62 1.13 1.86
C GLY A 61 44.47 0.12 1.93
N TYR A 62 44.77 -1.16 1.79
CA TYR A 62 43.77 -2.23 1.95
C TYR A 62 43.24 -2.31 3.40
N GLN A 63 44.08 -2.20 4.41
CA GLN A 63 43.64 -2.18 5.82
C GLN A 63 42.76 -0.94 6.12
N HIS A 64 43.13 0.23 5.60
CA HIS A 64 42.31 1.43 5.73
C HIS A 64 40.96 1.30 5.04
N PHE A 65 40.94 0.71 3.85
CA PHE A 65 39.71 0.42 3.13
C PHE A 65 38.76 -0.51 3.92
N LEU A 66 39.27 -1.64 4.43
CA LEU A 66 38.49 -2.58 5.23
C LEU A 66 37.93 -1.93 6.51
N ARG A 67 38.78 -1.12 7.18
CA ARG A 67 38.39 -0.40 8.38
C ARG A 67 37.29 0.62 8.06
N GLN A 68 37.38 1.34 6.94
CA GLN A 68 36.37 2.29 6.47
C GLN A 68 35.04 1.58 6.21
N GLN A 69 35.04 0.47 5.47
CA GLN A 69 33.84 -0.31 5.19
C GLN A 69 33.16 -0.82 6.46
N LYS A 70 33.94 -1.17 7.49
CA LYS A 70 33.41 -1.64 8.77
C LYS A 70 32.84 -0.53 9.64
N LEU A 71 33.50 0.64 9.71
CA LEU A 71 33.09 1.75 10.56
C LEU A 71 31.96 2.58 9.94
N MET A 72 31.97 2.77 8.62
CA MET A 72 31.07 3.65 7.87
C MET A 72 30.58 2.95 6.58
N PRO A 73 29.81 1.88 6.66
CA PRO A 73 29.44 1.07 5.51
C PRO A 73 28.57 1.80 4.48
N GLY A 74 27.92 2.90 4.88
CA GLY A 74 27.10 3.73 3.99
C GLY A 74 27.86 4.80 3.21
N ILE A 75 29.15 5.08 3.57
CA ILE A 75 29.95 6.08 2.91
C ILE A 75 30.72 5.45 1.74
N PRO A 76 30.49 5.85 0.48
CA PRO A 76 31.21 5.31 -0.66
C PRO A 76 32.69 5.66 -0.60
N VAL A 77 33.52 4.69 -1.02
CA VAL A 77 34.97 4.87 -1.18
C VAL A 77 35.29 4.85 -2.66
N VAL A 78 35.96 5.89 -3.15
CA VAL A 78 36.59 5.91 -4.48
C VAL A 78 38.08 5.64 -4.28
N MET A 79 38.54 4.53 -4.86
CA MET A 79 39.95 4.12 -4.76
C MET A 79 40.75 4.78 -5.89
N ALA A 80 41.80 5.50 -5.55
CA ALA A 80 42.75 6.03 -6.54
C ALA A 80 43.96 5.11 -6.67
N CYS A 81 44.21 4.59 -7.86
CA CYS A 81 45.33 3.67 -8.14
C CYS A 81 46.16 4.13 -9.36
N ARG A 82 47.45 3.87 -9.35
CA ARG A 82 48.29 4.02 -10.53
C ARG A 82 48.06 2.84 -11.49
N GLN A 83 48.42 3.06 -12.77
CA GLN A 83 48.23 2.03 -13.79
C GLN A 83 48.93 0.70 -13.42
N GLY A 84 50.10 0.74 -12.81
CA GLY A 84 50.82 -0.46 -12.35
C GLY A 84 50.20 -1.17 -11.15
N GLU A 85 49.27 -0.51 -10.42
CA GLU A 85 48.62 -1.03 -9.24
C GLU A 85 47.27 -1.72 -9.54
N MET A 86 46.76 -1.59 -10.76
CA MET A 86 45.45 -2.07 -11.20
C MET A 86 45.24 -3.58 -10.98
N LEU A 87 46.29 -4.39 -11.00
CA LEU A 87 46.26 -5.81 -10.75
C LEU A 87 45.78 -6.14 -9.32
N ASN A 88 45.84 -5.19 -8.38
CA ASN A 88 45.38 -5.33 -7.02
C ASN A 88 43.90 -4.96 -6.82
N LEU A 89 43.23 -4.26 -7.78
CA LEU A 89 41.83 -3.86 -7.69
C LEU A 89 40.87 -5.01 -7.39
N PRO A 90 40.99 -6.22 -7.98
CA PRO A 90 40.09 -7.34 -7.65
C PRO A 90 40.02 -7.66 -6.18
N ARG A 91 41.14 -7.51 -5.43
CA ARG A 91 41.17 -7.71 -3.98
C ARG A 91 40.27 -6.74 -3.22
N PHE A 92 40.18 -5.49 -3.64
CA PHE A 92 39.34 -4.46 -3.06
C PHE A 92 37.88 -4.65 -3.52
N MET A 93 37.65 -4.99 -4.79
CA MET A 93 36.32 -5.20 -5.36
C MET A 93 35.59 -6.35 -4.67
N THR A 94 36.28 -7.45 -4.34
CA THR A 94 35.69 -8.58 -3.59
C THR A 94 35.26 -8.19 -2.18
N GLN A 95 35.79 -7.09 -1.64
CA GLN A 95 35.43 -6.55 -0.33
C GLN A 95 34.49 -5.34 -0.42
N GLY A 96 33.86 -5.11 -1.60
CA GLY A 96 32.80 -4.11 -1.76
C GLY A 96 33.24 -2.77 -2.33
N LEU A 97 34.47 -2.64 -2.85
CA LEU A 97 34.85 -1.45 -3.62
C LEU A 97 34.02 -1.38 -4.91
N LYS A 98 33.32 -0.27 -5.11
CA LYS A 98 32.42 -0.05 -6.27
C LYS A 98 32.94 0.97 -7.27
N ALA A 99 33.85 1.85 -6.84
CA ALA A 99 34.37 2.93 -7.68
C ALA A 99 35.88 3.08 -7.53
N TYR A 100 36.55 3.32 -8.62
CA TYR A 100 37.96 3.64 -8.64
C TYR A 100 38.29 4.66 -9.72
N LEU A 101 39.40 5.34 -9.58
CA LEU A 101 39.96 6.21 -10.61
C LEU A 101 41.46 5.91 -10.79
N ILE A 102 41.94 6.08 -12.02
CA ILE A 102 43.37 5.92 -12.35
C ILE A 102 44.03 7.25 -12.16
N ARG A 103 45.07 7.31 -11.29
CA ARG A 103 45.89 8.50 -11.08
C ARG A 103 47.18 8.42 -11.86
N ASP A 104 47.62 9.55 -12.35
CA ASP A 104 48.90 9.75 -13.03
C ASP A 104 49.80 10.70 -12.23
N ASP A 105 51.06 10.76 -12.60
CA ASP A 105 52.03 11.62 -11.93
C ASP A 105 51.94 13.11 -12.39
N ASN A 106 51.21 13.39 -13.47
CA ASN A 106 51.00 14.75 -13.98
C ASN A 106 49.82 15.44 -13.26
N GLY A 107 48.96 14.71 -12.59
CA GLY A 107 47.80 15.25 -11.89
C GLY A 107 46.55 15.45 -12.74
N ASP A 108 46.52 15.00 -14.00
CA ASP A 108 45.39 15.18 -14.93
C ASP A 108 44.11 14.46 -14.41
N PHE A 109 44.26 13.41 -13.63
CA PHE A 109 43.12 12.67 -13.01
C PHE A 109 42.27 13.53 -12.09
N ILE A 110 42.81 14.65 -11.57
CA ILE A 110 42.10 15.54 -10.63
C ILE A 110 40.85 16.12 -11.30
N PHE A 111 40.85 16.38 -12.58
CA PHE A 111 39.71 16.85 -13.36
C PHE A 111 38.58 15.84 -13.45
N LEU A 112 38.89 14.54 -13.33
CA LEU A 112 37.91 13.46 -13.32
C LEU A 112 37.50 13.03 -11.93
N ALA A 113 38.26 13.44 -10.89
CA ALA A 113 38.04 13.01 -9.53
C ALA A 113 36.67 13.48 -9.01
N LEU A 114 36.30 14.75 -9.24
CA LEU A 114 35.02 15.29 -8.78
C LEU A 114 33.83 14.50 -9.35
N THR A 115 33.80 14.31 -10.66
CA THR A 115 32.73 13.55 -11.34
C THR A 115 32.64 12.10 -10.81
N SER A 116 33.80 11.47 -10.57
CA SER A 116 33.87 10.11 -10.01
C SER A 116 33.32 10.05 -8.58
N LEU A 117 33.63 11.05 -7.75
CA LEU A 117 33.14 11.17 -6.39
C LEU A 117 31.61 11.42 -6.37
N GLU A 118 31.12 12.34 -7.20
CA GLU A 118 29.69 12.62 -7.36
C GLU A 118 28.91 11.38 -7.81
N SER A 119 29.43 10.67 -8.81
CA SER A 119 28.82 9.41 -9.27
C SER A 119 28.78 8.35 -8.17
N ALA A 120 29.84 8.23 -7.38
CA ALA A 120 29.86 7.27 -6.26
C ALA A 120 28.84 7.62 -5.17
N VAL A 121 28.70 8.91 -4.83
CA VAL A 121 27.69 9.40 -3.88
C VAL A 121 26.28 9.14 -4.42
N ALA A 122 26.01 9.49 -5.68
CA ALA A 122 24.72 9.28 -6.30
C ALA A 122 24.33 7.78 -6.33
N ALA A 123 25.27 6.91 -6.70
CA ALA A 123 25.08 5.46 -6.70
C ALA A 123 24.82 4.91 -5.29
N GLY A 124 25.55 5.40 -4.28
CA GLY A 124 25.36 5.02 -2.88
C GLY A 124 23.96 5.41 -2.37
N ARG A 125 23.52 6.64 -2.63
CA ARG A 125 22.18 7.13 -2.27
C ARG A 125 21.06 6.36 -2.97
N ALA A 126 21.25 6.04 -4.25
CA ALA A 126 20.26 5.25 -5.00
C ALA A 126 20.11 3.82 -4.44
N GLU A 127 21.23 3.19 -4.06
CA GLU A 127 21.22 1.86 -3.45
C GLU A 127 20.54 1.87 -2.07
N GLU A 128 20.82 2.88 -1.26
CA GLU A 128 20.19 3.04 0.08
C GLU A 128 18.69 3.31 -0.05
N ALA A 129 18.29 4.19 -0.97
CA ALA A 129 16.88 4.46 -1.27
C ALA A 129 16.17 3.17 -1.75
N LYS A 130 16.82 2.36 -2.59
CA LYS A 130 16.26 1.09 -3.05
C LYS A 130 16.10 0.09 -1.91
N LYS A 131 17.06 -0.02 -1.01
CA LYS A 131 16.95 -0.89 0.18
C LYS A 131 15.80 -0.47 1.07
N LEU A 132 15.66 0.84 1.34
CA LEU A 132 14.56 1.38 2.13
C LEU A 132 13.22 1.13 1.46
N ALA A 133 13.10 1.37 0.17
CA ALA A 133 11.87 1.10 -0.59
C ALA A 133 11.47 -0.38 -0.55
N THR A 134 12.45 -1.30 -0.65
CA THR A 134 12.19 -2.74 -0.51
C THR A 134 11.67 -3.08 0.89
N LEU A 135 12.32 -2.57 1.94
CA LEU A 135 11.89 -2.80 3.32
C LEU A 135 10.46 -2.29 3.57
N LEU A 136 10.15 -1.07 3.12
CA LEU A 136 8.81 -0.50 3.24
C LEU A 136 7.77 -1.33 2.47
N ARG A 137 8.12 -1.84 1.29
CA ARG A 137 7.23 -2.71 0.51
C ARG A 137 6.93 -4.01 1.26
N ASP A 138 7.94 -4.65 1.85
CA ASP A 138 7.77 -5.89 2.62
C ASP A 138 6.86 -5.68 3.85
N GLU A 139 7.00 -4.54 4.55
CA GLU A 139 6.12 -4.18 5.67
C GLU A 139 4.68 -3.94 5.20
N MET A 140 4.47 -3.22 4.10
CA MET A 140 3.14 -2.98 3.53
C MET A 140 2.47 -4.28 3.08
N ASP A 141 3.22 -5.21 2.46
CA ASP A 141 2.72 -6.53 2.11
C ASP A 141 2.35 -7.37 3.35
N GLY A 142 3.04 -7.17 4.46
CA GLY A 142 2.70 -7.74 5.76
C GLY A 142 1.31 -7.30 6.23
N VAL A 143 1.05 -6.00 6.22
CA VAL A 143 -0.24 -5.40 6.60
C VAL A 143 -1.36 -5.89 5.68
N ARG A 144 -1.14 -5.90 4.37
CA ARG A 144 -2.12 -6.42 3.40
C ARG A 144 -2.50 -7.88 3.69
N ARG A 145 -1.52 -8.76 3.95
CA ARG A 145 -1.79 -10.15 4.34
C ARG A 145 -2.62 -10.27 5.62
N MET A 146 -2.40 -9.37 6.60
CA MET A 146 -3.22 -9.33 7.81
C MET A 146 -4.67 -8.97 7.47
N GLN A 147 -4.91 -7.96 6.63
CA GLN A 147 -6.24 -7.60 6.17
C GLN A 147 -6.92 -8.73 5.42
N GLU A 148 -6.24 -9.36 4.45
CA GLU A 148 -6.77 -10.50 3.71
C GLU A 148 -7.11 -11.71 4.61
N SER A 149 -6.50 -11.80 5.78
CA SER A 149 -6.76 -12.90 6.73
C SER A 149 -8.07 -12.75 7.50
N ILE A 150 -8.61 -11.54 7.61
CA ILE A 150 -9.91 -11.28 8.26
C ILE A 150 -11.09 -11.42 7.30
N ILE A 151 -10.83 -11.42 5.98
CA ILE A 151 -11.86 -11.62 4.96
C ILE A 151 -12.29 -13.09 4.96
N PRO A 152 -13.61 -13.40 5.03
CA PRO A 152 -14.10 -14.75 5.06
C PRO A 152 -13.69 -15.57 3.83
N LYS A 153 -13.23 -16.79 4.08
CA LYS A 153 -12.89 -17.77 3.02
C LYS A 153 -13.85 -18.97 3.15
N GLY A 154 -14.37 -19.42 2.01
CA GLY A 154 -15.23 -20.60 1.99
C GLY A 154 -16.62 -20.31 2.52
N LEU A 155 -17.39 -19.52 1.79
CA LEU A 155 -18.75 -19.13 2.13
C LEU A 155 -19.68 -20.35 2.07
N THR A 156 -20.41 -20.62 3.16
CA THR A 156 -21.45 -21.65 3.21
C THR A 156 -22.81 -20.97 3.20
N PRO A 157 -23.52 -20.93 2.06
CA PRO A 157 -24.83 -20.31 2.00
C PRO A 157 -25.86 -21.10 2.83
N PRO A 158 -26.85 -20.43 3.41
CA PRO A 158 -27.97 -21.11 4.05
C PRO A 158 -28.82 -21.87 3.01
N PRO A 159 -29.61 -22.88 3.44
CA PRO A 159 -30.49 -23.61 2.53
C PRO A 159 -31.43 -22.68 1.74
N GLY A 160 -31.55 -22.91 0.44
CA GLY A 160 -32.38 -22.09 -0.45
C GLY A 160 -31.69 -20.86 -1.02
N TYR A 161 -30.41 -20.66 -0.70
CA TYR A 161 -29.61 -19.53 -1.18
C TYR A 161 -28.31 -19.98 -1.84
N ALA A 162 -27.83 -19.19 -2.80
CA ALA A 162 -26.44 -19.18 -3.27
C ALA A 162 -25.78 -17.88 -2.84
N MET A 163 -24.48 -17.90 -2.62
CA MET A 163 -23.74 -16.73 -2.17
C MET A 163 -22.31 -16.76 -2.68
N THR A 164 -21.81 -15.60 -3.15
CA THR A 164 -20.42 -15.40 -3.50
C THR A 164 -19.97 -14.01 -3.09
N ALA A 165 -18.68 -13.84 -2.86
CA ALA A 165 -18.11 -12.53 -2.53
C ALA A 165 -16.68 -12.43 -3.06
N ARG A 166 -16.24 -11.18 -3.32
CA ARG A 166 -14.88 -10.89 -3.76
C ARG A 166 -14.43 -9.54 -3.22
N TYR A 167 -13.19 -9.50 -2.78
CA TYR A 167 -12.44 -8.30 -2.49
C TYR A 167 -11.28 -8.20 -3.49
N GLU A 168 -11.09 -7.03 -4.08
CA GLU A 168 -9.92 -6.71 -4.87
C GLU A 168 -9.33 -5.37 -4.39
N PRO A 169 -8.06 -5.34 -3.95
CA PRO A 169 -7.43 -4.12 -3.47
C PRO A 169 -7.12 -3.16 -4.62
N ALA A 170 -7.04 -1.87 -4.29
CA ALA A 170 -6.58 -0.82 -5.19
C ALA A 170 -5.15 -1.09 -5.69
N GLN A 171 -4.88 -0.70 -6.92
CA GLN A 171 -3.58 -0.85 -7.55
C GLN A 171 -3.03 0.51 -7.96
N VAL A 172 -1.90 0.90 -7.39
CA VAL A 172 -1.17 2.09 -7.82
C VAL A 172 -0.19 1.70 -8.93
N GLN A 173 -0.41 2.25 -10.12
CA GLN A 173 0.52 2.07 -11.23
C GLN A 173 1.74 2.98 -11.06
N VAL A 174 2.94 2.38 -11.02
CA VAL A 174 4.20 3.10 -11.02
C VAL A 174 4.81 2.98 -12.41
N VAL A 175 5.09 4.12 -13.04
CA VAL A 175 5.65 4.15 -14.41
C VAL A 175 6.95 3.36 -14.47
N GLY A 176 6.98 2.32 -15.32
CA GLY A 176 8.16 1.48 -15.52
C GLY A 176 8.37 0.36 -14.50
N GLU A 177 7.46 0.17 -13.56
CA GLU A 177 7.50 -0.89 -12.55
C GLU A 177 6.19 -1.71 -12.53
N MET A 178 6.22 -2.85 -11.82
CA MET A 178 5.00 -3.61 -11.52
C MET A 178 4.07 -2.79 -10.64
N PRO A 179 2.74 -2.87 -10.84
CA PRO A 179 1.77 -2.20 -9.98
C PRO A 179 2.00 -2.53 -8.51
N VAL A 180 1.90 -1.52 -7.65
CA VAL A 180 1.97 -1.71 -6.20
C VAL A 180 0.55 -1.90 -5.68
N VAL A 181 0.30 -3.06 -5.06
CA VAL A 181 -0.96 -3.36 -4.38
C VAL A 181 -0.88 -2.80 -2.96
N MET A 182 -1.83 -1.94 -2.61
CA MET A 182 -1.90 -1.31 -1.29
C MET A 182 -2.73 -2.16 -0.31
N ALA A 183 -2.55 -1.96 0.99
CA ALA A 183 -3.55 -2.38 1.96
C ALA A 183 -4.77 -1.46 1.82
N GLY A 184 -5.97 -2.02 1.83
CA GLY A 184 -7.17 -1.27 1.49
C GLY A 184 -7.98 -0.77 2.67
N GLY A 185 -8.99 0.03 2.36
CA GLY A 185 -10.03 0.50 3.28
C GLY A 185 -11.27 -0.40 3.29
N ASP A 186 -11.43 -1.25 2.30
CA ASP A 186 -12.61 -2.08 2.12
C ASP A 186 -12.62 -3.34 2.98
N TYR A 187 -13.81 -3.74 3.35
CA TYR A 187 -14.05 -4.92 4.15
C TYR A 187 -15.42 -5.52 3.86
N TYR A 188 -15.51 -6.84 3.78
CA TYR A 188 -16.78 -7.53 3.92
C TYR A 188 -16.66 -8.66 4.94
N ASP A 189 -17.78 -8.96 5.59
CA ASP A 189 -17.88 -10.10 6.47
C ASP A 189 -19.26 -10.74 6.35
N LEU A 190 -19.31 -12.02 6.71
CA LEU A 190 -20.52 -12.78 6.74
C LEU A 190 -20.40 -13.92 7.76
N PHE A 191 -21.44 -14.17 8.46
CA PHE A 191 -21.52 -15.26 9.42
C PHE A 191 -22.96 -15.64 9.71
N LEU A 192 -23.16 -16.81 10.30
CA LEU A 192 -24.44 -17.31 10.74
C LEU A 192 -24.53 -17.17 12.25
N PRO A 193 -25.20 -16.12 12.77
CA PRO A 193 -25.39 -15.95 14.21
C PRO A 193 -26.18 -17.08 14.83
N ASP A 194 -27.13 -17.65 14.09
CA ASP A 194 -27.87 -18.86 14.40
C ASP A 194 -28.29 -19.63 13.13
N LYS A 195 -29.03 -20.72 13.26
CA LYS A 195 -29.38 -21.62 12.15
C LYS A 195 -30.21 -20.94 11.03
N ASN A 196 -31.04 -19.95 11.42
CA ASN A 196 -31.98 -19.30 10.51
C ASN A 196 -31.62 -17.83 10.24
N GLN A 197 -30.40 -17.41 10.58
CA GLN A 197 -29.96 -16.05 10.39
C GLN A 197 -28.64 -15.98 9.68
N LEU A 198 -28.57 -15.10 8.68
CA LEU A 198 -27.35 -14.74 7.97
C LEU A 198 -27.08 -13.26 8.20
N ALA A 199 -25.94 -12.93 8.79
CA ALA A 199 -25.44 -11.57 8.88
C ALA A 199 -24.44 -11.32 7.74
N LEU A 200 -24.65 -10.24 6.99
CA LEU A 200 -23.76 -9.78 5.92
C LEU A 200 -23.40 -8.32 6.16
N MET A 201 -22.20 -7.93 5.78
CA MET A 201 -21.78 -6.54 5.81
C MET A 201 -20.74 -6.23 4.76
N VAL A 202 -20.77 -4.99 4.26
CA VAL A 202 -19.72 -4.38 3.47
C VAL A 202 -19.43 -3.03 4.10
N GLY A 203 -18.17 -2.70 4.29
CA GLY A 203 -17.74 -1.42 4.84
C GLY A 203 -16.50 -0.91 4.12
N ASP A 204 -16.35 0.40 4.13
CA ASP A 204 -15.18 1.07 3.58
C ASP A 204 -14.69 2.17 4.52
N ALA A 205 -13.39 2.16 4.81
CA ALA A 205 -12.75 3.17 5.65
C ALA A 205 -12.19 4.28 4.77
N SER A 206 -12.53 5.52 5.11
CA SER A 206 -12.08 6.71 4.37
C SER A 206 -10.58 6.74 4.12
N GLY A 207 -10.20 6.91 2.84
CA GLY A 207 -8.82 6.91 2.37
C GLY A 207 -8.27 5.51 2.12
N HIS A 208 -6.96 5.38 1.95
CA HIS A 208 -6.30 4.13 1.59
C HIS A 208 -5.04 3.87 2.44
N GLY A 209 -4.54 2.66 2.37
CA GLY A 209 -3.29 2.26 3.01
C GLY A 209 -3.44 1.92 4.50
N LEU A 210 -2.34 2.02 5.24
CA LEU A 210 -2.23 1.50 6.61
C LEU A 210 -3.32 2.02 7.56
N LYS A 211 -3.66 3.32 7.50
CA LYS A 211 -4.65 3.91 8.42
C LYS A 211 -6.05 3.35 8.20
N ALA A 212 -6.49 3.29 6.95
CA ALA A 212 -7.78 2.71 6.56
C ALA A 212 -7.84 1.23 7.00
N CYS A 213 -6.81 0.45 6.69
CA CYS A 213 -6.70 -0.94 7.11
C CYS A 213 -6.79 -1.11 8.64
N MET A 214 -6.12 -0.26 9.43
CA MET A 214 -6.20 -0.32 10.90
C MET A 214 -7.60 0.01 11.42
N SER A 215 -8.31 0.94 10.80
CA SER A 215 -9.70 1.27 11.15
C SER A 215 -10.64 0.09 10.87
N ILE A 216 -10.48 -0.59 9.74
CA ILE A 216 -11.21 -1.83 9.42
C ILE A 216 -10.90 -2.94 10.42
N MET A 217 -9.64 -3.15 10.78
CA MET A 217 -9.25 -4.17 11.78
C MET A 217 -9.87 -3.88 13.16
N ALA A 218 -9.92 -2.59 13.56
CA ALA A 218 -10.60 -2.18 14.79
C ALA A 218 -12.09 -2.49 14.71
N MET A 219 -12.78 -2.14 13.63
CA MET A 219 -14.19 -2.46 13.39
C MET A 219 -14.44 -3.96 13.39
N HIS A 220 -13.66 -4.74 12.65
CA HIS A 220 -13.76 -6.21 12.64
C HIS A 220 -13.67 -6.80 14.05
N THR A 221 -12.69 -6.35 14.85
CA THR A 221 -12.53 -6.82 16.21
C THR A 221 -13.75 -6.51 17.06
N LEU A 222 -14.32 -5.30 16.97
CA LEU A 222 -15.53 -4.92 17.66
C LEU A 222 -16.71 -5.80 17.25
N ILE A 223 -16.93 -6.01 15.96
CA ILE A 223 -17.99 -6.87 15.43
C ILE A 223 -17.91 -8.29 16.04
N ARG A 224 -16.71 -8.86 16.08
CA ARG A 224 -16.50 -10.23 16.62
C ARG A 224 -16.63 -10.33 18.14
N MET A 225 -16.64 -9.22 18.88
CA MET A 225 -16.87 -9.19 20.31
C MET A 225 -18.37 -9.30 20.68
N PHE A 226 -19.27 -9.00 19.74
CA PHE A 226 -20.71 -9.15 19.95
C PHE A 226 -21.13 -10.62 19.84
N THR A 227 -22.14 -11.00 20.60
CA THR A 227 -22.67 -12.37 20.60
C THR A 227 -24.20 -12.37 20.71
N GLY A 228 -24.84 -13.40 20.15
CA GLY A 228 -26.26 -13.68 20.33
C GLY A 228 -27.23 -12.78 19.55
N ALA A 229 -28.41 -12.53 20.10
CA ALA A 229 -29.56 -11.88 19.44
C ALA A 229 -29.31 -10.41 18.99
N ARG A 230 -28.23 -9.79 19.44
CA ARG A 230 -27.91 -8.39 19.09
C ARG A 230 -27.74 -8.18 17.61
N TYR A 231 -27.35 -9.19 16.85
CA TYR A 231 -27.18 -9.10 15.40
C TYR A 231 -28.49 -8.83 14.63
N ARG A 232 -29.65 -9.13 15.22
CA ARG A 232 -30.96 -8.92 14.57
C ARG A 232 -31.40 -7.47 14.55
N GLU A 233 -31.05 -6.72 15.59
CA GLU A 233 -31.42 -5.31 15.72
C GLU A 233 -30.36 -4.44 15.03
N THR A 234 -30.44 -4.37 13.71
CA THR A 234 -29.38 -3.81 12.86
C THR A 234 -29.02 -2.38 13.24
N ALA A 235 -29.99 -1.51 13.54
CA ALA A 235 -29.75 -0.12 13.96
C ALA A 235 -29.01 -0.04 15.31
N SER A 236 -29.44 -0.84 16.28
CA SER A 236 -28.82 -0.89 17.60
C SER A 236 -27.38 -1.44 17.52
N PHE A 237 -27.18 -2.47 16.71
CA PHE A 237 -25.86 -3.07 16.47
C PHE A 237 -24.88 -2.07 15.83
N VAL A 238 -25.30 -1.38 14.77
CA VAL A 238 -24.49 -0.36 14.08
C VAL A 238 -24.21 0.82 15.01
N GLY A 239 -25.20 1.25 15.81
CA GLY A 239 -25.04 2.30 16.80
C GLY A 239 -24.00 1.99 17.89
N GLU A 240 -24.00 0.75 18.40
CA GLU A 240 -23.02 0.33 19.40
C GLU A 240 -21.59 0.25 18.82
N ILE A 241 -21.45 -0.22 17.56
CA ILE A 241 -20.17 -0.20 16.86
C ILE A 241 -19.69 1.24 16.70
N ASN A 242 -20.57 2.15 16.25
CA ASN A 242 -20.24 3.57 16.08
C ASN A 242 -19.73 4.19 17.37
N GLN A 243 -20.43 4.02 18.48
CA GLN A 243 -20.03 4.55 19.78
C GLN A 243 -18.61 4.10 20.14
N ARG A 244 -18.31 2.80 20.03
CA ARG A 244 -17.00 2.24 20.35
C ARG A 244 -15.89 2.70 19.39
N LEU A 245 -16.21 2.92 18.12
CA LEU A 245 -15.25 3.47 17.15
C LEU A 245 -14.93 4.93 17.46
N CYS A 246 -15.90 5.72 17.89
CA CYS A 246 -15.68 7.09 18.33
C CYS A 246 -14.79 7.18 19.59
N GLU A 247 -14.78 6.16 20.43
CA GLU A 247 -13.89 6.06 21.60
C GLU A 247 -12.50 5.51 21.25
N ASN A 248 -12.34 4.93 20.04
CA ASN A 248 -11.11 4.27 19.62
C ASN A 248 -10.07 5.28 19.11
N SER A 249 -8.94 5.36 19.80
CA SER A 249 -7.87 6.33 19.47
C SER A 249 -7.26 6.13 18.08
N ILE A 250 -7.28 4.91 17.54
CA ILE A 250 -6.75 4.61 16.19
C ILE A 250 -7.60 5.30 15.14
N VAL A 251 -8.94 5.18 15.25
CA VAL A 251 -9.88 5.81 14.32
C VAL A 251 -9.84 7.33 14.48
N GLN A 252 -9.88 7.84 15.72
CA GLN A 252 -9.89 9.27 16.02
C GLN A 252 -8.60 9.99 15.61
N SER A 253 -7.43 9.39 15.85
CA SER A 253 -6.15 10.03 15.51
C SER A 253 -5.90 10.12 14.00
N GLY A 254 -6.60 9.31 13.21
CA GLY A 254 -6.55 9.33 11.75
C GLY A 254 -7.47 10.37 11.10
N GLY A 255 -8.45 10.90 11.82
CA GLY A 255 -9.51 11.77 11.27
C GLY A 255 -10.41 11.03 10.24
N GLY A 256 -10.38 9.69 10.28
CA GLY A 256 -11.09 8.85 9.34
C GLY A 256 -12.50 8.48 9.84
N PHE A 257 -13.34 8.05 8.92
CA PHE A 257 -14.65 7.48 9.17
C PHE A 257 -14.78 6.16 8.42
N ILE A 258 -15.79 5.37 8.73
CA ILE A 258 -16.06 4.11 8.04
C ILE A 258 -17.49 4.14 7.55
N THR A 259 -17.71 3.89 6.27
CA THR A 259 -19.04 3.61 5.76
C THR A 259 -19.37 2.13 5.99
N LEU A 260 -20.59 1.79 6.35
CA LEU A 260 -20.99 0.43 6.61
C LEU A 260 -22.43 0.17 6.15
N PHE A 261 -22.60 -0.85 5.32
CA PHE A 261 -23.87 -1.49 5.08
C PHE A 261 -23.92 -2.79 5.87
N TYR A 262 -24.84 -2.88 6.81
CA TYR A 262 -25.06 -4.06 7.64
C TYR A 262 -26.46 -4.64 7.44
N THR A 263 -26.55 -5.95 7.27
CA THR A 263 -27.82 -6.64 7.12
C THR A 263 -27.89 -7.93 7.92
N ALA A 264 -29.08 -8.22 8.47
CA ALA A 264 -29.45 -9.48 9.09
C ALA A 264 -30.63 -10.08 8.31
N ILE A 265 -30.42 -11.23 7.72
CA ILE A 265 -31.40 -11.93 6.89
C ILE A 265 -32.01 -13.07 7.71
N ASP A 266 -33.33 -13.04 7.89
CA ASP A 266 -34.13 -14.17 8.39
C ASP A 266 -34.35 -15.13 7.21
N THR A 267 -33.69 -16.28 7.25
CA THR A 267 -33.77 -17.28 6.17
C THR A 267 -35.01 -18.16 6.23
N GLU A 268 -35.77 -18.11 7.32
CA GLU A 268 -37.04 -18.80 7.47
C GLU A 268 -38.22 -17.98 6.92
N ASN A 269 -38.25 -16.68 7.28
CA ASN A 269 -39.25 -15.73 6.79
C ASN A 269 -38.85 -15.05 5.48
N HIS A 270 -37.54 -15.19 5.08
CA HIS A 270 -36.97 -14.57 3.87
C HIS A 270 -37.11 -13.05 3.88
N GLU A 271 -36.83 -12.45 5.01
CA GLU A 271 -36.84 -11.01 5.21
C GLU A 271 -35.41 -10.50 5.51
N MET A 272 -35.03 -9.42 4.86
CA MET A 272 -33.75 -8.76 5.04
C MET A 272 -33.98 -7.48 5.84
N HIS A 273 -33.44 -7.41 7.06
CA HIS A 273 -33.36 -6.20 7.87
C HIS A 273 -31.98 -5.57 7.63
N TRP A 274 -31.94 -4.26 7.43
CA TRP A 274 -30.67 -3.60 7.12
C TRP A 274 -30.55 -2.21 7.74
N THR A 275 -29.31 -1.75 7.86
CA THR A 275 -28.94 -0.41 8.32
C THR A 275 -27.73 0.05 7.50
N SER A 276 -27.80 1.24 6.94
CA SER A 276 -26.66 1.87 6.27
C SER A 276 -26.11 3.02 7.11
N ALA A 277 -24.80 3.06 7.29
CA ALA A 277 -24.04 4.14 7.88
C ALA A 277 -23.20 4.82 6.81
N GLY A 278 -23.82 5.64 5.96
CA GLY A 278 -23.18 6.37 4.87
C GLY A 278 -22.66 5.50 3.72
N HIS A 279 -23.08 4.24 3.64
CA HIS A 279 -22.62 3.29 2.61
C HIS A 279 -23.65 3.20 1.46
N PRO A 280 -23.21 2.89 0.22
CA PRO A 280 -24.11 2.66 -0.89
C PRO A 280 -25.21 1.63 -0.56
N LEU A 281 -26.43 1.91 -0.99
CA LEU A 281 -27.55 0.99 -0.80
C LEU A 281 -27.39 -0.25 -1.68
N ALA A 282 -27.71 -1.42 -1.13
CA ALA A 282 -27.73 -2.65 -1.89
C ALA A 282 -28.76 -2.60 -3.03
N LEU A 283 -28.51 -3.34 -4.10
CA LEU A 283 -29.43 -3.51 -5.21
C LEU A 283 -30.12 -4.86 -5.13
N ILE A 284 -31.42 -4.90 -5.39
CA ILE A 284 -32.17 -6.15 -5.54
C ILE A 284 -32.65 -6.30 -6.99
N GLN A 285 -32.37 -7.46 -7.59
CA GLN A 285 -32.82 -7.86 -8.92
C GLN A 285 -33.91 -8.93 -8.78
N ASP A 286 -35.05 -8.71 -9.39
CA ASP A 286 -36.05 -9.75 -9.67
C ASP A 286 -35.63 -10.49 -10.96
N MET A 287 -35.20 -11.74 -10.83
CA MET A 287 -34.71 -12.57 -11.95
C MET A 287 -35.79 -12.88 -12.99
N LYS A 288 -37.07 -12.77 -12.62
CA LYS A 288 -38.23 -13.00 -13.53
C LYS A 288 -38.49 -11.81 -14.45
N THR A 289 -38.55 -10.62 -13.88
CA THR A 289 -38.83 -9.38 -14.60
C THR A 289 -37.59 -8.69 -15.09
N ASN A 290 -36.43 -9.09 -14.62
CA ASN A 290 -35.13 -8.46 -14.83
C ASN A 290 -35.06 -7.01 -14.33
N GLN A 291 -35.94 -6.62 -13.41
CA GLN A 291 -35.94 -5.32 -12.78
C GLN A 291 -34.88 -5.29 -11.68
N VAL A 292 -34.05 -4.25 -11.66
CA VAL A 292 -33.03 -3.99 -10.65
C VAL A 292 -33.33 -2.64 -9.99
N VAL A 293 -33.47 -2.63 -8.67
CA VAL A 293 -33.77 -1.41 -7.90
C VAL A 293 -32.95 -1.37 -6.61
N PRO A 294 -32.66 -0.18 -6.05
CA PRO A 294 -32.13 -0.08 -4.69
C PRO A 294 -33.15 -0.62 -3.69
N ILE A 295 -32.67 -1.17 -2.56
CA ILE A 295 -33.53 -1.72 -1.51
C ILE A 295 -34.22 -0.68 -0.63
N GLY A 296 -33.84 0.58 -0.75
CA GLY A 296 -34.35 1.72 0.01
C GLY A 296 -34.08 3.03 -0.71
N THR A 297 -34.16 4.12 0.04
CA THR A 297 -33.91 5.48 -0.42
C THR A 297 -32.72 6.12 0.33
N ASP A 298 -32.14 7.17 -0.22
CA ASP A 298 -30.99 7.85 0.38
C ASP A 298 -31.31 8.43 1.77
N ASP A 299 -32.58 8.76 2.04
CA ASP A 299 -33.03 9.26 3.35
C ASP A 299 -32.94 8.21 4.48
N GLU A 300 -32.79 6.92 4.13
CA GLU A 300 -32.63 5.82 5.07
C GLU A 300 -31.16 5.54 5.43
N THR A 301 -30.23 6.31 4.83
CA THR A 301 -28.80 6.19 5.10
C THR A 301 -28.38 7.13 6.21
N GLY A 302 -27.76 6.59 7.28
CA GLY A 302 -27.23 7.37 8.40
C GLY A 302 -25.84 7.95 8.09
N LEU A 303 -25.28 8.70 9.03
CA LEU A 303 -23.89 9.19 8.94
C LEU A 303 -22.89 8.04 9.03
N PRO A 304 -21.73 8.14 8.36
CA PRO A 304 -20.65 7.17 8.53
C PRO A 304 -20.24 7.00 9.99
N LEU A 305 -19.69 5.83 10.30
CA LEU A 305 -19.20 5.46 11.63
C LEU A 305 -17.95 6.27 12.01
N GLY A 306 -17.80 6.56 13.30
CA GLY A 306 -16.60 7.20 13.85
C GLY A 306 -16.62 8.73 13.80
N ILE A 307 -17.70 9.37 13.30
CA ILE A 307 -17.82 10.83 13.22
C ILE A 307 -18.38 11.39 14.53
N TYR A 308 -19.56 10.93 14.96
CA TYR A 308 -20.21 11.35 16.20
C TYR A 308 -20.73 10.13 16.98
N PRO A 309 -20.51 10.05 18.30
CA PRO A 309 -20.88 8.88 19.09
C PRO A 309 -22.42 8.70 19.22
N ASP A 310 -23.17 9.80 19.23
CA ASP A 310 -24.62 9.79 19.52
C ASP A 310 -25.50 9.75 18.25
N VAL A 311 -24.96 9.22 17.14
CA VAL A 311 -25.76 9.04 15.92
C VAL A 311 -26.82 7.98 16.13
N VAL A 312 -28.08 8.33 15.82
CA VAL A 312 -29.19 7.40 15.81
C VAL A 312 -29.35 6.85 14.40
N TYR A 313 -29.15 5.53 14.28
CA TYR A 313 -29.37 4.84 13.00
C TYR A 313 -30.81 4.31 12.92
N THR A 314 -31.28 4.10 11.69
CA THR A 314 -32.58 3.48 11.40
C THR A 314 -32.40 2.07 10.86
N SER A 315 -33.38 1.20 11.17
CA SER A 315 -33.45 -0.14 10.60
C SER A 315 -34.63 -0.19 9.63
N SER A 316 -34.35 -0.63 8.41
CA SER A 316 -35.38 -0.87 7.38
C SER A 316 -35.44 -2.37 7.07
N SER A 317 -36.53 -2.82 6.45
CA SER A 317 -36.65 -4.21 6.02
C SER A 317 -37.25 -4.32 4.63
N VAL A 318 -36.88 -5.40 3.94
CA VAL A 318 -37.39 -5.74 2.63
C VAL A 318 -37.56 -7.27 2.51
N PRO A 319 -38.67 -7.77 1.94
CA PRO A 319 -38.80 -9.17 1.63
C PRO A 319 -37.81 -9.58 0.51
N ILE A 320 -37.33 -10.81 0.59
CA ILE A 320 -36.52 -11.43 -0.47
C ILE A 320 -37.41 -12.43 -1.23
N PRO A 321 -38.04 -12.05 -2.34
CA PRO A 321 -38.86 -12.98 -3.13
C PRO A 321 -38.04 -14.17 -3.69
N PRO A 322 -38.68 -15.31 -3.98
CA PRO A 322 -38.03 -16.39 -4.71
C PRO A 322 -37.54 -15.92 -6.08
N GLY A 323 -36.30 -16.25 -6.46
CA GLY A 323 -35.68 -15.79 -7.69
C GLY A 323 -35.21 -14.33 -7.62
N SER A 324 -34.82 -13.86 -6.44
CA SER A 324 -34.18 -12.55 -6.26
C SER A 324 -32.68 -12.70 -6.10
N ARG A 325 -31.94 -11.73 -6.66
CA ARG A 325 -30.48 -11.56 -6.47
C ARG A 325 -30.23 -10.22 -5.78
N ILE A 326 -29.40 -10.22 -4.75
CA ILE A 326 -29.04 -9.03 -4.00
C ILE A 326 -27.54 -8.77 -4.20
N LEU A 327 -27.18 -7.52 -4.55
CA LEU A 327 -25.81 -7.03 -4.68
C LEU A 327 -25.56 -6.01 -3.56
N ILE A 328 -24.57 -6.30 -2.70
CA ILE A 328 -23.98 -5.36 -1.74
C ILE A 328 -22.57 -5.05 -2.23
N TYR A 329 -22.18 -3.78 -2.29
CA TYR A 329 -20.95 -3.37 -2.94
C TYR A 329 -20.39 -2.10 -2.33
N SER A 330 -19.05 -1.93 -2.35
CA SER A 330 -18.37 -0.68 -2.03
C SER A 330 -18.31 0.24 -3.26
N ASP A 331 -18.01 1.50 -3.03
CA ASP A 331 -17.96 2.53 -4.08
C ASP A 331 -16.87 2.32 -5.13
N GLY A 332 -15.84 1.51 -4.84
CA GLY A 332 -14.81 1.15 -5.82
C GLY A 332 -15.33 0.54 -7.13
N LEU A 333 -16.58 -0.02 -7.13
CA LEU A 333 -17.25 -0.41 -8.37
C LEU A 333 -17.87 0.78 -9.11
N THR A 334 -18.51 1.69 -8.38
CA THR A 334 -19.25 2.81 -8.95
C THR A 334 -18.33 3.96 -9.35
N ASP A 335 -17.28 4.19 -8.62
CA ASP A 335 -16.34 5.28 -8.80
C ASP A 335 -15.26 5.02 -9.86
N ALA A 336 -15.35 3.86 -10.52
CA ALA A 336 -14.47 3.52 -11.64
C ALA A 336 -14.59 4.55 -12.77
N LEU A 337 -13.47 5.14 -13.18
CA LEU A 337 -13.39 6.21 -14.18
C LEU A 337 -12.71 5.73 -15.47
N PRO A 338 -13.14 6.19 -16.66
CA PRO A 338 -12.46 5.88 -17.90
C PRO A 338 -11.10 6.62 -18.00
N PRO A 339 -10.11 6.11 -18.77
CA PRO A 339 -8.72 6.57 -18.76
C PRO A 339 -8.49 8.06 -19.09
N GLN A 340 -9.41 8.71 -19.75
CA GLN A 340 -9.27 10.09 -20.24
C GLN A 340 -10.19 11.09 -19.53
N SER A 341 -10.90 10.68 -18.49
CA SER A 341 -11.96 11.49 -17.86
C SER A 341 -11.45 12.61 -16.94
N GLY A 342 -10.16 12.69 -16.68
CA GLY A 342 -9.72 13.47 -15.52
C GLY A 342 -10.34 12.90 -14.24
N LEU A 343 -10.57 13.71 -13.23
CA LEU A 343 -11.23 13.29 -11.98
C LEU A 343 -12.73 13.69 -11.96
N SER A 344 -13.42 13.71 -13.11
CA SER A 344 -14.84 14.07 -13.16
C SER A 344 -15.72 12.88 -12.77
N SER A 345 -16.36 12.96 -11.61
CA SER A 345 -17.27 11.94 -11.10
C SER A 345 -18.53 11.74 -11.99
N GLU A 346 -18.86 12.70 -12.85
CA GLU A 346 -19.97 12.57 -13.80
C GLU A 346 -19.75 11.47 -14.84
N LEU A 347 -18.49 11.06 -15.06
CA LEU A 347 -18.10 10.01 -15.99
C LEU A 347 -17.83 8.68 -15.27
N ALA A 348 -18.19 8.54 -14.00
CA ALA A 348 -18.02 7.30 -13.27
C ALA A 348 -18.94 6.20 -13.83
N PHE A 349 -18.58 4.94 -13.62
CA PHE A 349 -19.38 3.77 -13.99
C PHE A 349 -20.78 3.85 -13.35
N GLY A 350 -20.82 4.29 -12.10
CA GLY A 350 -22.03 4.63 -11.37
C GLY A 350 -22.97 3.46 -11.11
N THR A 351 -24.00 3.71 -10.33
CA THR A 351 -25.06 2.72 -10.08
C THR A 351 -25.76 2.27 -11.36
N GLN A 352 -25.86 3.15 -12.37
CA GLN A 352 -26.47 2.78 -13.66
C GLN A 352 -25.65 1.71 -14.39
N GLY A 353 -24.33 1.77 -14.34
CA GLY A 353 -23.44 0.75 -14.86
C GLY A 353 -23.65 -0.61 -14.18
N LEU A 354 -23.82 -0.61 -12.85
CA LEU A 354 -24.13 -1.83 -12.09
C LEU A 354 -25.50 -2.40 -12.47
N VAL A 355 -26.54 -1.58 -12.50
CA VAL A 355 -27.90 -1.98 -12.90
C VAL A 355 -27.88 -2.64 -14.27
N LYS A 356 -27.26 -1.99 -15.26
CA LYS A 356 -27.14 -2.52 -16.62
C LYS A 356 -26.39 -3.86 -16.63
N THR A 357 -25.30 -3.97 -15.90
CA THR A 357 -24.50 -5.20 -15.85
C THR A 357 -25.28 -6.34 -15.21
N LEU A 358 -25.98 -6.11 -14.10
CA LEU A 358 -26.86 -7.12 -13.50
C LEU A 358 -27.96 -7.58 -14.46
N GLN A 359 -28.58 -6.66 -15.21
CA GLN A 359 -29.60 -6.99 -16.21
C GLN A 359 -29.03 -7.84 -17.35
N GLU A 360 -27.82 -7.55 -17.82
CA GLU A 360 -27.11 -8.38 -18.82
C GLU A 360 -26.78 -9.77 -18.29
N CYS A 361 -26.56 -9.92 -16.99
CA CYS A 361 -26.21 -11.15 -16.30
C CYS A 361 -27.40 -11.97 -15.79
N ASN A 362 -28.64 -11.62 -16.15
CA ASN A 362 -29.86 -12.28 -15.61
C ASN A 362 -29.89 -13.80 -15.76
N ASN A 363 -29.29 -14.32 -16.84
CA ASN A 363 -29.24 -15.77 -17.14
C ASN A 363 -27.93 -16.45 -16.72
N LEU A 364 -27.03 -15.73 -16.08
CA LEU A 364 -25.76 -16.24 -15.59
C LEU A 364 -25.91 -16.69 -14.14
N ASP A 365 -25.11 -17.70 -13.74
CA ASP A 365 -25.00 -18.06 -12.33
C ASP A 365 -24.33 -16.94 -11.51
N ILE A 366 -24.39 -17.08 -10.20
CA ILE A 366 -23.91 -16.04 -9.27
C ILE A 366 -22.40 -15.78 -9.40
N GLU A 367 -21.59 -16.81 -9.66
CA GLU A 367 -20.14 -16.70 -9.87
C GLU A 367 -19.81 -16.02 -11.20
N GLN A 368 -20.51 -16.40 -12.26
CA GLN A 368 -20.37 -15.77 -13.57
C GLN A 368 -20.78 -14.31 -13.50
N THR A 369 -21.85 -13.98 -12.76
CA THR A 369 -22.29 -12.60 -12.55
C THR A 369 -21.23 -11.78 -11.82
N LEU A 370 -20.65 -12.32 -10.75
CA LEU A 370 -19.55 -11.66 -10.03
C LEU A 370 -18.37 -11.39 -10.97
N ASN A 371 -17.97 -12.37 -11.77
CA ASN A 371 -16.89 -12.22 -12.77
C ASN A 371 -17.20 -11.12 -13.79
N GLN A 372 -18.44 -11.03 -14.26
CA GLN A 372 -18.86 -9.99 -15.22
C GLN A 372 -18.86 -8.59 -14.61
N LEU A 373 -19.29 -8.41 -13.37
CA LEU A 373 -19.21 -7.12 -12.66
C LEU A 373 -17.77 -6.60 -12.63
N PHE A 374 -16.82 -7.45 -12.26
CA PHE A 374 -15.40 -7.08 -12.21
C PHE A 374 -14.80 -6.89 -13.61
N ALA A 375 -15.17 -7.70 -14.59
CA ALA A 375 -14.69 -7.57 -15.96
C ALA A 375 -15.17 -6.27 -16.63
N LYS A 376 -16.46 -5.94 -16.49
CA LYS A 376 -17.06 -4.70 -17.04
C LYS A 376 -16.44 -3.44 -16.44
N THR A 377 -16.21 -3.44 -15.13
CA THR A 377 -15.56 -2.32 -14.46
C THR A 377 -14.10 -2.19 -14.92
N SER A 378 -13.38 -3.29 -15.07
CA SER A 378 -12.01 -3.30 -15.60
C SER A 378 -11.94 -2.84 -17.06
N GLU A 379 -12.88 -3.25 -17.89
CA GLU A 379 -13.01 -2.78 -19.28
C GLU A 379 -13.29 -1.26 -19.33
N TYR A 380 -14.17 -0.78 -18.45
CA TYR A 380 -14.52 0.64 -18.35
C TYR A 380 -13.32 1.52 -17.97
N THR A 381 -12.46 1.06 -17.08
CA THR A 381 -11.20 1.73 -16.73
C THR A 381 -10.08 1.54 -17.77
N GLY A 382 -10.35 0.88 -18.90
CA GLY A 382 -9.34 0.60 -19.92
C GLY A 382 -8.20 -0.29 -19.45
N GLY A 383 -8.43 -1.10 -18.41
CA GLY A 383 -7.43 -2.00 -17.85
C GLY A 383 -6.31 -1.29 -17.04
N THR A 384 -6.47 0.00 -16.73
CA THR A 384 -5.48 0.77 -15.95
C THR A 384 -5.45 0.41 -14.46
N GLY A 385 -6.27 -0.56 -14.05
CA GLY A 385 -6.47 -0.92 -12.64
C GLY A 385 -7.58 -0.10 -11.97
N ARG A 386 -7.88 -0.44 -10.73
CA ARG A 386 -8.85 0.28 -9.90
C ARG A 386 -8.14 1.29 -9.03
N HIS A 387 -8.72 2.47 -8.97
CA HIS A 387 -8.19 3.55 -8.14
C HIS A 387 -8.56 3.37 -6.67
N ASP A 388 -9.57 2.55 -6.38
CA ASP A 388 -10.01 2.23 -5.03
C ASP A 388 -10.21 0.73 -4.84
N ASP A 389 -10.22 0.31 -3.58
CA ASP A 389 -10.55 -1.05 -3.17
C ASP A 389 -11.98 -1.38 -3.60
N THR A 390 -12.24 -2.65 -3.79
CA THR A 390 -13.56 -3.07 -4.24
C THR A 390 -13.99 -4.34 -3.52
N SER A 391 -15.08 -4.23 -2.77
CA SER A 391 -15.74 -5.34 -2.09
C SER A 391 -17.14 -5.57 -2.67
N VAL A 392 -17.44 -6.81 -2.97
CA VAL A 392 -18.73 -7.22 -3.52
C VAL A 392 -19.21 -8.49 -2.84
N VAL A 393 -20.48 -8.48 -2.41
CA VAL A 393 -21.19 -9.65 -1.93
C VAL A 393 -22.45 -9.82 -2.78
N LEU A 394 -22.61 -10.99 -3.36
CA LEU A 394 -23.84 -11.40 -4.07
C LEU A 394 -24.52 -12.50 -3.29
N LEU A 395 -25.83 -12.36 -3.14
CA LEU A 395 -26.73 -13.35 -2.54
C LEU A 395 -27.89 -13.62 -3.53
N GLU A 396 -28.22 -14.87 -3.76
CA GLU A 396 -29.34 -15.25 -4.62
C GLU A 396 -30.25 -16.22 -3.87
N ARG A 397 -31.55 -15.89 -3.83
CA ARG A 397 -32.59 -16.82 -3.36
C ARG A 397 -33.12 -17.62 -4.54
N PHE A 398 -33.09 -18.95 -4.43
CA PHE A 398 -33.59 -19.83 -5.50
C PHE A 398 -35.08 -19.65 -5.78
N SER A 399 -35.47 -19.93 -7.00
CA SER A 399 -36.86 -19.93 -7.46
C SER A 399 -37.60 -21.19 -7.04
N SER A 400 -37.42 -21.73 -5.84
CA SER A 400 -38.03 -22.97 -5.31
C SER A 400 -38.02 -24.17 -6.25
#